data_21fcee73d58a93a063a9e18ce37fe94b
#
_entry.id   21fcee73d58a93a063a9e18ce37fe94b
#
_cell.length_a   1.000
_cell.length_b   1.000
_cell.length_c   1.000
_cell.angle_alpha   90.00
_cell.angle_beta   90.00
_cell.angle_gamma   90.00
#
_symmetry.space_group_name_H-M   'P 1'
#
loop_
_entity.id
_entity.type
_entity.pdbx_description
1 polymer ?
#
loop_
_entity_poly.entity_id
_entity_poly.type
_entity_poly.pdbx_seq_one_letter_code
_entity_poly.pdbx_strand_id
1 'polypeptide(L)'
;MAIIIEDALAKRNSGTLSKQGNPLTVGALEQALLASYPAEDAEEWDRTGITVGDPADLVRGVAVALDPTIEAVHAAADAGANVLLTHHPAFLEPIGSFRPAASVAENPGALVWAAIKEGVSLI
;
A
#
# COMPACT_ATOMS: atom_id res chain seq x y z
N MET A 1 5.36 -6.69 11.73
CA MET A 1 6.35 -7.22 10.75
C MET A 1 5.68 -7.28 9.38
N ALA A 2 6.35 -6.77 8.37
CA ALA A 2 5.85 -6.84 7.00
C ALA A 2 6.25 -8.16 6.34
N ILE A 3 5.34 -8.76 5.59
CA ILE A 3 5.58 -9.94 4.76
C ILE A 3 5.61 -9.47 3.31
N ILE A 4 6.70 -9.75 2.60
CA ILE A 4 6.85 -9.35 1.20
C ILE A 4 6.37 -10.49 0.32
N ILE A 5 5.40 -10.18 -0.55
CA ILE A 5 4.88 -11.09 -1.55
C ILE A 5 5.39 -10.63 -2.91
N GLU A 6 6.21 -11.43 -3.54
CA GLU A 6 6.71 -11.20 -4.88
C GLU A 6 6.09 -12.19 -5.85
N ASP A 7 5.67 -11.69 -7.01
CA ASP A 7 5.36 -12.54 -8.13
C ASP A 7 6.67 -13.06 -8.74
N ALA A 8 6.75 -14.37 -8.97
CA ALA A 8 7.94 -14.97 -9.58
C ALA A 8 8.26 -14.39 -10.97
N LEU A 9 7.25 -13.89 -11.69
CA LEU A 9 7.42 -13.23 -12.98
C LEU A 9 7.97 -11.81 -12.85
N ALA A 10 7.71 -11.11 -11.76
CA ALA A 10 8.23 -9.78 -11.50
C ALA A 10 9.76 -9.74 -11.45
N LYS A 11 10.38 -10.83 -11.04
CA LYS A 11 11.84 -11.00 -11.06
C LYS A 11 12.45 -10.92 -12.45
N ARG A 12 11.66 -11.16 -13.48
CA ARG A 12 12.12 -11.12 -14.89
C ARG A 12 11.83 -9.79 -15.56
N ASN A 13 10.76 -9.12 -15.18
CA ASN A 13 10.16 -8.04 -15.98
C ASN A 13 9.88 -6.75 -15.20
N SER A 14 10.45 -6.52 -14.05
CA SER A 14 10.23 -5.29 -13.27
C SER A 14 8.74 -4.96 -12.98
N GLY A 15 7.81 -5.91 -13.14
CA GLY A 15 6.39 -5.74 -12.84
C GLY A 15 5.66 -7.07 -12.70
N THR A 16 4.59 -7.06 -11.91
CA THR A 16 3.68 -8.19 -11.70
C THR A 16 2.63 -8.23 -12.81
N LEU A 17 2.29 -9.40 -13.31
CA LEU A 17 1.29 -9.57 -14.34
C LEU A 17 -0.08 -9.91 -13.75
N SER A 18 -1.14 -9.38 -14.37
CA SER A 18 -2.50 -9.81 -14.11
C SER A 18 -2.73 -11.24 -14.64
N LYS A 19 -3.87 -11.86 -14.27
CA LYS A 19 -4.26 -13.19 -14.79
C LYS A 19 -4.34 -13.25 -16.31
N GLN A 20 -4.59 -12.12 -16.97
CA GLN A 20 -4.63 -12.00 -18.42
C GLN A 20 -3.26 -11.77 -19.07
N GLY A 21 -2.17 -11.78 -18.28
CA GLY A 21 -0.81 -11.52 -18.76
C GLY A 21 -0.47 -10.04 -18.97
N ASN A 22 -1.38 -9.14 -18.65
CA ASN A 22 -1.13 -7.69 -18.68
C ASN A 22 -0.40 -7.27 -17.40
N PRO A 23 0.41 -6.18 -17.45
CA PRO A 23 1.00 -5.62 -16.24
C PRO A 23 -0.07 -5.30 -15.19
N LEU A 24 0.16 -5.72 -13.95
CA LEU A 24 -0.76 -5.45 -12.84
C LEU A 24 -0.54 -4.02 -12.35
N THR A 25 -1.59 -3.23 -12.34
CA THR A 25 -1.58 -1.89 -11.73
C THR A 25 -2.05 -1.94 -10.28
N VAL A 26 -1.72 -0.91 -9.51
CA VAL A 26 -2.18 -0.76 -8.12
C VAL A 26 -3.72 -0.75 -8.07
N GLY A 27 -4.37 -0.07 -9.01
CA GLY A 27 -5.83 -0.06 -9.11
C GLY A 27 -6.44 -1.43 -9.44
N ALA A 28 -5.78 -2.22 -10.31
CA ALA A 28 -6.23 -3.57 -10.62
C ALA A 28 -6.06 -4.51 -9.40
N LEU A 29 -4.99 -4.32 -8.63
CA LEU A 29 -4.80 -5.04 -7.37
C LEU A 29 -5.89 -4.69 -6.35
N GLU A 30 -6.20 -3.41 -6.19
CA GLU A 30 -7.30 -2.96 -5.32
C GLU A 30 -8.63 -3.63 -5.72
N GLN A 31 -8.97 -3.62 -7.01
CA GLN A 31 -10.19 -4.25 -7.50
C GLN A 31 -10.22 -5.75 -7.20
N ALA A 32 -9.11 -6.45 -7.34
CA ALA A 32 -9.02 -7.88 -7.02
C ALA A 32 -9.20 -8.14 -5.52
N LEU A 33 -8.64 -7.28 -4.67
CA LEU A 33 -8.82 -7.36 -3.22
C LEU A 33 -10.28 -7.10 -2.83
N LEU A 34 -10.89 -6.05 -3.38
CA LEU A 34 -12.28 -5.68 -3.10
C LEU A 34 -13.29 -6.70 -3.65
N ALA A 35 -12.92 -7.47 -4.67
CA ALA A 35 -13.75 -8.58 -5.13
C ALA A 35 -13.78 -9.74 -4.12
N SER A 36 -12.73 -9.91 -3.33
CA SER A 36 -12.64 -10.94 -2.27
C SER A 36 -13.08 -10.43 -0.90
N TYR A 37 -12.88 -9.14 -0.65
CA TYR A 37 -13.18 -8.45 0.60
C TYR A 37 -13.96 -7.18 0.28
N PRO A 38 -15.28 -7.30 0.01
CA PRO A 38 -16.08 -6.16 -0.44
C PRO A 38 -16.10 -5.00 0.56
N ALA A 39 -16.06 -3.78 0.04
CA ALA A 39 -16.07 -2.58 0.88
C ALA A 39 -17.36 -2.43 1.71
N GLU A 40 -18.48 -2.99 1.23
CA GLU A 40 -19.74 -3.01 1.97
C GLU A 40 -19.70 -3.88 3.23
N ASP A 41 -18.75 -4.79 3.34
CA ASP A 41 -18.55 -5.62 4.53
C ASP A 41 -17.68 -4.92 5.60
N ALA A 42 -17.09 -3.78 5.26
CA ALA A 42 -16.28 -3.00 6.19
C ALA A 42 -17.17 -2.23 7.18
N GLU A 43 -16.62 -1.93 8.35
CA GLU A 43 -17.29 -1.08 9.32
C GLU A 43 -17.44 0.35 8.78
N GLU A 44 -18.48 1.07 9.19
CA GLU A 44 -18.77 2.44 8.71
C GLU A 44 -17.63 3.42 8.96
N TRP A 45 -16.83 3.17 10.00
CA TRP A 45 -15.68 4.01 10.36
C TRP A 45 -14.41 3.69 9.59
N ASP A 46 -14.36 2.56 8.90
CA ASP A 46 -13.16 2.09 8.21
C ASP A 46 -12.89 2.85 6.91
N ARG A 47 -11.65 2.76 6.43
CA ARG A 47 -11.19 3.32 5.17
C ARG A 47 -10.58 2.21 4.34
N THR A 48 -11.38 1.64 3.46
CA THR A 48 -11.00 0.51 2.62
C THR A 48 -10.53 0.98 1.25
N GLY A 49 -9.48 0.38 0.73
CA GLY A 49 -8.94 0.66 -0.60
C GLY A 49 -7.70 1.54 -0.58
N ILE A 50 -7.31 2.04 -1.75
CA ILE A 50 -6.11 2.88 -1.90
C ILE A 50 -6.31 4.19 -1.14
N THR A 51 -5.43 4.45 -0.18
CA THR A 51 -5.40 5.71 0.58
C THR A 51 -4.27 6.64 0.14
N VAL A 52 -3.17 6.08 -0.38
CA VAL A 52 -2.03 6.82 -0.90
C VAL A 52 -1.53 6.10 -2.14
N GLY A 53 -1.25 6.84 -3.20
CA GLY A 53 -0.64 6.30 -4.42
C GLY A 53 -1.49 6.54 -5.67
N ASP A 54 -0.88 6.27 -6.82
CA ASP A 54 -1.54 6.35 -8.12
C ASP A 54 -2.05 4.96 -8.55
N PRO A 55 -3.36 4.80 -8.77
CA PRO A 55 -3.90 3.53 -9.27
C PRO A 55 -3.29 3.05 -10.59
N ALA A 56 -2.72 3.95 -11.38
CA ALA A 56 -2.08 3.61 -12.65
C ALA A 56 -0.66 3.05 -12.51
N ASP A 57 -0.04 3.19 -11.34
CA ASP A 57 1.30 2.66 -11.11
C ASP A 57 1.34 1.13 -11.24
N LEU A 58 2.43 0.62 -11.83
CA LEU A 58 2.64 -0.81 -11.96
C LEU A 58 3.08 -1.42 -10.63
N VAL A 59 2.48 -2.54 -10.26
CA VAL A 59 2.89 -3.30 -9.08
C VAL A 59 4.19 -4.05 -9.38
N ARG A 60 5.22 -3.82 -8.56
CA ARG A 60 6.50 -4.53 -8.60
C ARG A 60 6.63 -5.56 -7.48
N GLY A 61 5.95 -5.33 -6.39
CA GLY A 61 5.90 -6.23 -5.24
C GLY A 61 4.93 -5.68 -4.20
N VAL A 62 4.36 -6.56 -3.40
CA VAL A 62 3.41 -6.23 -2.34
C VAL A 62 4.00 -6.66 -1.00
N ALA A 63 4.11 -5.71 -0.09
CA ALA A 63 4.37 -5.98 1.31
C ALA A 63 3.05 -6.02 2.07
N VAL A 64 2.92 -6.93 3.01
CA VAL A 64 1.73 -7.08 3.85
C VAL A 64 2.12 -6.85 5.31
N ALA A 65 1.37 -6.02 6.00
CA ALA A 65 1.56 -5.76 7.41
C ALA A 65 0.20 -5.64 8.13
N LEU A 66 0.22 -5.80 9.43
CA LEU A 66 -0.98 -5.56 10.24
C LEU A 66 -1.29 -4.07 10.29
N ASP A 67 -0.28 -3.26 10.61
CA ASP A 67 -0.40 -1.83 10.82
C ASP A 67 0.37 -1.01 9.77
N PRO A 68 -0.21 0.11 9.32
CA PRO A 68 0.45 1.04 8.42
C PRO A 68 1.41 1.93 9.22
N THR A 69 2.65 1.47 9.38
CA THR A 69 3.69 2.21 10.08
C THR A 69 4.73 2.77 9.12
N ILE A 70 5.45 3.80 9.54
CA ILE A 70 6.57 4.36 8.77
C ILE A 70 7.64 3.29 8.55
N GLU A 71 7.90 2.46 9.56
CA GLU A 71 8.84 1.33 9.49
C GLU A 71 8.41 0.29 8.45
N ALA A 72 7.10 -0.01 8.37
CA ALA A 72 6.57 -0.93 7.37
C ALA A 72 6.72 -0.37 5.95
N VAL A 73 6.53 0.92 5.76
CA VAL A 73 6.76 1.60 4.47
C VAL A 73 8.23 1.47 4.06
N HIS A 74 9.17 1.76 4.97
CA HIS A 74 10.60 1.62 4.68
C HIS A 74 10.98 0.17 4.40
N ALA A 75 10.48 -0.78 5.18
CA ALA A 75 10.73 -2.20 4.98
C ALA A 75 10.20 -2.68 3.61
N ALA A 76 9.03 -2.22 3.20
CA ALA A 76 8.48 -2.52 1.88
C ALA A 76 9.40 -2.00 0.77
N ALA A 77 9.82 -0.74 0.85
CA ALA A 77 10.69 -0.12 -0.13
C ALA A 77 12.06 -0.82 -0.19
N ASP A 78 12.66 -1.12 0.95
CA ASP A 78 13.95 -1.82 1.05
C ASP A 78 13.91 -3.21 0.41
N ALA A 79 12.75 -3.88 0.48
CA ALA A 79 12.53 -5.17 -0.16
C ALA A 79 12.15 -5.08 -1.64
N GLY A 80 12.03 -3.88 -2.20
CA GLY A 80 11.68 -3.65 -3.60
C GLY A 80 10.17 -3.65 -3.87
N ALA A 81 9.33 -3.70 -2.84
CA ALA A 81 7.89 -3.56 -3.00
C ALA A 81 7.49 -2.08 -3.16
N ASN A 82 6.46 -1.84 -3.97
CA ASN A 82 5.89 -0.51 -4.14
C ASN A 82 4.41 -0.45 -3.73
N VAL A 83 3.93 -1.49 -3.07
CA VAL A 83 2.61 -1.53 -2.43
C VAL A 83 2.78 -2.06 -1.01
N LEU A 84 2.16 -1.38 -0.05
CA LEU A 84 1.98 -1.87 1.31
C LEU A 84 0.49 -2.08 1.55
N LEU A 85 0.10 -3.33 1.69
CA LEU A 85 -1.26 -3.75 2.04
C LEU A 85 -1.33 -3.94 3.56
N THR A 86 -2.28 -3.30 4.21
CA THR A 86 -2.45 -3.40 5.66
C THR A 86 -3.86 -3.84 6.06
N HIS A 87 -3.97 -4.50 7.20
CA HIS A 87 -5.26 -4.85 7.78
C HIS A 87 -5.95 -3.61 8.38
N HIS A 88 -5.19 -2.77 9.07
CA HIS A 88 -5.72 -1.52 9.63
C HIS A 88 -5.56 -0.37 8.62
N PRO A 89 -6.49 0.60 8.63
CA PRO A 89 -6.44 1.73 7.72
C PRO A 89 -5.24 2.65 8.02
N ALA A 90 -4.74 3.32 6.99
CA ALA A 90 -3.59 4.21 7.13
C ALA A 90 -3.87 5.42 8.03
N PHE A 91 -5.10 5.92 7.98
CA PHE A 91 -5.58 7.00 8.83
C PHE A 91 -7.10 7.02 8.82
N LEU A 92 -7.71 7.50 9.89
CA LEU A 92 -9.17 7.62 10.04
C LEU A 92 -9.61 9.08 10.03
N GLU A 93 -8.77 9.96 10.54
CA GLU A 93 -9.06 11.39 10.66
C GLU A 93 -8.38 12.19 9.55
N PRO A 94 -8.94 13.35 9.17
CA PRO A 94 -8.28 14.25 8.23
C PRO A 94 -6.88 14.65 8.69
N ILE A 95 -5.95 14.73 7.73
CA ILE A 95 -4.55 15.07 7.99
C ILE A 95 -4.31 16.54 7.64
N GLY A 96 -3.81 17.30 8.62
CA GLY A 96 -3.58 18.75 8.47
C GLY A 96 -2.21 19.11 7.90
N SER A 97 -1.24 18.22 7.92
CA SER A 97 0.10 18.47 7.38
C SER A 97 0.80 17.18 6.97
N PHE A 98 1.65 17.30 5.94
CA PHE A 98 2.38 16.17 5.35
C PHE A 98 3.88 16.46 5.42
N ARG A 99 4.50 16.14 6.53
CA ARG A 99 5.93 16.39 6.79
C ARG A 99 6.53 15.24 7.57
N PRO A 100 7.85 15.02 7.46
CA PRO A 100 8.49 13.94 8.20
C PRO A 100 8.36 14.14 9.71
N ALA A 101 8.22 13.02 10.41
CA ALA A 101 8.27 12.95 11.87
C ALA A 101 8.77 11.56 12.27
N ALA A 102 9.18 11.40 13.52
CA ALA A 102 9.67 10.13 14.02
C ALA A 102 8.57 9.07 14.12
N SER A 103 7.31 9.50 14.31
CA SER A 103 6.18 8.61 14.40
C SER A 103 4.88 9.26 13.92
N VAL A 104 3.87 8.44 13.63
CA VAL A 104 2.52 8.90 13.30
C VAL A 104 1.82 9.58 14.48
N ALA A 105 2.26 9.30 15.72
CA ALA A 105 1.74 9.97 16.92
C ALA A 105 2.14 11.45 16.96
N GLU A 106 3.33 11.79 16.46
CA GLU A 106 3.79 13.18 16.35
C GLU A 106 3.10 13.90 15.19
N ASN A 107 3.00 13.24 14.04
CA ASN A 107 2.36 13.79 12.86
C ASN A 107 1.81 12.64 12.00
N PRO A 108 0.48 12.44 11.95
CA PRO A 108 -0.11 11.40 11.11
C PRO A 108 0.26 11.51 9.62
N GLY A 109 0.49 12.72 9.12
CA GLY A 109 0.92 12.96 7.75
C GLY A 109 2.33 12.48 7.43
N ALA A 110 3.12 12.13 8.44
CA ALA A 110 4.45 11.57 8.23
C ALA A 110 4.40 10.19 7.55
N LEU A 111 3.36 9.41 7.78
CA LEU A 111 3.13 8.15 7.07
C LEU A 111 2.92 8.40 5.57
N VAL A 112 2.06 9.36 5.23
CA VAL A 112 1.80 9.74 3.83
C VAL A 112 3.07 10.29 3.18
N TRP A 113 3.80 11.15 3.90
CA TRP A 113 5.09 11.66 3.43
C TRP A 113 6.07 10.53 3.11
N ALA A 114 6.24 9.56 4.04
CA ALA A 114 7.12 8.42 3.85
C ALA A 114 6.69 7.56 2.66
N ALA A 115 5.41 7.27 2.53
CA ALA A 115 4.87 6.48 1.43
C ALA A 115 5.15 7.13 0.07
N ILE A 116 4.87 8.42 -0.07
CA ILE A 116 5.13 9.16 -1.32
C ILE A 116 6.64 9.23 -1.60
N LYS A 117 7.45 9.52 -0.58
CA LYS A 117 8.90 9.64 -0.71
C LYS A 117 9.56 8.34 -1.17
N GLU A 118 9.09 7.21 -0.65
CA GLU A 118 9.58 5.88 -1.00
C GLU A 118 8.92 5.29 -2.26
N GLY A 119 7.91 5.94 -2.80
CA GLY A 119 7.16 5.43 -3.94
C GLY A 119 6.34 4.18 -3.61
N VAL A 120 5.77 4.12 -2.40
CA VAL A 120 4.96 3.00 -1.91
C VAL A 120 3.50 3.42 -1.83
N SER A 121 2.63 2.71 -2.52
CA SER A 121 1.18 2.89 -2.40
C SER A 121 0.66 2.17 -1.16
N LEU A 122 -0.32 2.77 -0.48
CA LEU A 122 -0.98 2.20 0.70
C LEU A 122 -2.39 1.74 0.34
N ILE A 123 -2.69 0.47 0.59
CA ILE A 123 -4.01 -0.16 0.43
C ILE A 123 -4.44 -0.78 1.75
#